data_1a63b7fda6f3b8bf2ecaa7fe34d50396
#
_entry.id   1a63b7fda6f3b8bf2ecaa7fe34d50396
#
_cell.length_a   1.000
_cell.length_b   1.000
_cell.length_c   1.000
_cell.angle_alpha   90.00
_cell.angle_beta   90.00
_cell.angle_gamma   90.00
#
_symmetry.space_group_name_H-M   'P 1'
#
loop_
_entity.id
_entity.type
_entity.pdbx_description
1 polymer ?
#
loop_
_entity_poly.entity_id
_entity_poly.type
_entity_poly.pdbx_seq_one_letter_code
_entity_poly.pdbx_strand_id
1 'polypeptide(L)'
;LAKDADRVLVCFEQAEELLGGGDKIILTGAPVRGEILAADRVKAREKFGLTDDDQMVVSFWGSMGAKYMNEHMAGELALECKNGVSYHHVHATGAAAREWLPRMAKEQGADFDAHPNIEVTEYIYDMADRMAAADLIVCRAGAATLGELCMLGRPALLVPSPYVAENHQEKNARALEKEGGCRVLLEKDANPQVLYDEIQNLLSDRDR
;
A
#
# COMPACT_ATOMS: atom_id res chain seq x y z
N LEU A 1 0.33 27.77 13.92
CA LEU A 1 1.05 27.67 12.62
C LEU A 1 0.21 28.25 11.48
N ALA A 2 -1.06 27.83 11.26
CA ALA A 2 -1.88 28.36 10.15
C ALA A 2 -2.15 29.87 10.26
N LYS A 3 -2.22 30.43 11.46
CA LYS A 3 -2.44 31.88 11.68
C LYS A 3 -1.25 32.73 11.23
N ASP A 4 -0.04 32.17 11.32
CA ASP A 4 1.22 32.87 11.10
C ASP A 4 1.80 32.63 9.69
N ALA A 5 1.14 31.75 8.89
CA ALA A 5 1.56 31.42 7.54
C ALA A 5 0.95 32.38 6.51
N ASP A 6 1.71 32.74 5.48
CA ASP A 6 1.24 33.53 4.33
C ASP A 6 0.31 32.73 3.43
N ARG A 7 0.58 31.43 3.31
CA ARG A 7 -0.24 30.44 2.59
C ARG A 7 -0.28 29.13 3.37
N VAL A 8 -1.41 28.45 3.32
CA VAL A 8 -1.61 27.11 3.89
C VAL A 8 -2.08 26.18 2.78
N LEU A 9 -1.24 25.22 2.42
CA LEU A 9 -1.55 24.22 1.41
C LEU A 9 -2.19 23.02 2.09
N VAL A 10 -3.38 22.61 1.62
CA VAL A 10 -4.11 21.50 2.21
C VAL A 10 -4.31 20.37 1.20
N CYS A 11 -4.31 19.14 1.71
CA CYS A 11 -4.42 17.94 0.88
C CYS A 11 -5.87 17.53 0.62
N PHE A 12 -6.80 17.93 1.48
CA PHE A 12 -8.20 17.50 1.47
C PHE A 12 -9.12 18.68 1.74
N GLU A 13 -10.30 18.73 1.11
CA GLU A 13 -11.30 19.78 1.27
C GLU A 13 -11.73 19.96 2.73
N GLN A 14 -11.88 18.86 3.47
CA GLN A 14 -12.26 18.91 4.89
C GLN A 14 -11.26 19.69 5.75
N ALA A 15 -9.98 19.73 5.36
CA ALA A 15 -8.96 20.51 6.07
C ALA A 15 -9.15 22.02 5.84
N GLU A 16 -9.65 22.43 4.68
CA GLU A 16 -10.02 23.82 4.39
C GLU A 16 -11.13 24.30 5.31
N GLU A 17 -12.20 23.52 5.43
CA GLU A 17 -13.33 23.81 6.32
C GLU A 17 -12.90 23.91 7.80
N LEU A 18 -12.08 22.95 8.27
CA LEU A 18 -11.59 22.91 9.65
C LEU A 18 -10.68 24.09 10.00
N LEU A 19 -10.00 24.67 9.00
CA LEU A 19 -9.14 25.85 9.18
C LEU A 19 -9.89 27.17 9.06
N GLY A 20 -11.20 27.14 8.82
CA GLY A 20 -12.07 28.30 8.76
C GLY A 20 -12.11 29.03 7.40
N GLY A 21 -11.58 28.38 6.35
CA GLY A 21 -11.55 28.94 4.99
C GLY A 21 -10.68 30.19 4.85
N GLY A 22 -10.79 30.83 3.68
CA GLY A 22 -10.14 32.10 3.39
C GLY A 22 -9.02 32.00 2.34
N ASP A 23 -8.70 33.16 1.72
CA ASP A 23 -7.83 33.27 0.53
C ASP A 23 -6.39 32.73 0.71
N LYS A 24 -5.96 32.50 1.94
CA LYS A 24 -4.62 31.95 2.21
C LYS A 24 -4.59 30.42 2.24
N ILE A 25 -5.75 29.76 2.28
CA ILE A 25 -5.86 28.31 2.26
C ILE A 25 -6.07 27.86 0.81
N ILE A 26 -5.21 26.98 0.34
CA ILE A 26 -5.18 26.52 -1.05
C ILE A 26 -5.23 24.99 -1.05
N LEU A 27 -6.26 24.42 -1.66
CA LEU A 27 -6.35 23.00 -1.91
C LEU A 27 -5.38 22.62 -3.04
N THR A 28 -4.33 21.89 -2.71
CA THR A 28 -3.30 21.48 -3.67
C THR A 28 -3.22 19.98 -3.86
N GLY A 29 -3.90 19.21 -3.02
CA GLY A 29 -3.64 17.78 -2.91
C GLY A 29 -2.34 17.48 -2.16
N ALA A 30 -2.03 16.19 -1.96
CA ALA A 30 -0.78 15.75 -1.39
C ALA A 30 0.36 15.91 -2.42
N PRO A 31 1.58 16.31 -1.99
CA PRO A 31 2.73 16.30 -2.88
C PRO A 31 3.05 14.88 -3.32
N VAL A 32 3.23 14.67 -4.62
CA VAL A 32 3.58 13.39 -5.23
C VAL A 32 5.02 13.46 -5.73
N ARG A 33 5.78 12.39 -5.51
CA ARG A 33 7.17 12.30 -5.99
C ARG A 33 7.23 12.35 -7.53
N GLY A 34 8.24 13.02 -8.07
CA GLY A 34 8.42 13.15 -9.53
C GLY A 34 8.54 11.80 -10.24
N GLU A 35 9.13 10.82 -9.59
CA GLU A 35 9.25 9.45 -10.10
C GLU A 35 7.88 8.78 -10.30
N ILE A 36 6.92 9.02 -9.41
CA ILE A 36 5.53 8.53 -9.53
C ILE A 36 4.82 9.21 -10.71
N LEU A 37 5.04 10.53 -10.89
CA LEU A 37 4.45 11.27 -12.02
C LEU A 37 5.01 10.81 -13.37
N ALA A 38 6.25 10.34 -13.40
CA ALA A 38 6.92 9.84 -14.59
C ALA A 38 6.73 8.33 -14.82
N ALA A 39 6.14 7.62 -13.86
CA ALA A 39 5.98 6.17 -13.94
C ALA A 39 5.00 5.77 -15.05
N ASP A 40 5.40 4.80 -15.83
CA ASP A 40 4.64 4.25 -16.96
C ASP A 40 4.40 2.75 -16.71
N ARG A 41 3.14 2.34 -16.68
CA ARG A 41 2.77 0.94 -16.38
C ARG A 41 3.36 -0.04 -17.38
N VAL A 42 3.32 0.28 -18.68
CA VAL A 42 3.79 -0.64 -19.72
C VAL A 42 5.30 -0.87 -19.56
N LYS A 43 6.06 0.20 -19.45
CA LYS A 43 7.52 0.12 -19.24
C LYS A 43 7.89 -0.56 -17.93
N ALA A 44 7.12 -0.29 -16.86
CA ALA A 44 7.35 -0.92 -15.57
C ALA A 44 7.11 -2.44 -15.64
N ARG A 45 6.03 -2.88 -16.29
CA ARG A 45 5.74 -4.31 -16.48
C ARG A 45 6.81 -4.98 -17.36
N GLU A 46 7.23 -4.36 -18.46
CA GLU A 46 8.34 -4.84 -19.29
C GLU A 46 9.64 -5.00 -18.48
N LYS A 47 9.96 -4.00 -17.61
CA LYS A 47 11.14 -4.04 -16.72
C LYS A 47 11.15 -5.26 -15.82
N PHE A 48 9.98 -5.69 -15.31
CA PHE A 48 9.84 -6.85 -14.43
C PHE A 48 9.51 -8.15 -15.17
N GLY A 49 9.47 -8.14 -16.50
CA GLY A 49 9.16 -9.31 -17.31
C GLY A 49 7.71 -9.79 -17.19
N LEU A 50 6.79 -8.90 -16.82
CA LEU A 50 5.37 -9.20 -16.67
C LEU A 50 4.64 -9.02 -17.99
N THR A 51 3.80 -9.99 -18.33
CA THR A 51 2.86 -9.95 -19.44
C THR A 51 1.49 -9.42 -18.98
N ASP A 52 0.56 -9.18 -19.90
CA ASP A 52 -0.80 -8.73 -19.56
C ASP A 52 -1.60 -9.76 -18.73
N ASP A 53 -1.23 -11.03 -18.82
CA ASP A 53 -1.88 -12.12 -18.07
C ASP A 53 -1.35 -12.28 -16.64
N ASP A 54 -0.15 -11.76 -16.36
CA ASP A 54 0.45 -11.82 -15.04
C ASP A 54 -0.21 -10.81 -14.10
N GLN A 55 -0.27 -11.14 -12.82
CA GLN A 55 -0.71 -10.22 -11.77
C GLN A 55 0.43 -9.93 -10.80
N MET A 56 0.46 -8.72 -10.26
CA MET A 56 1.48 -8.28 -9.30
C MET A 56 0.85 -7.59 -8.09
N VAL A 57 1.23 -8.06 -6.92
CA VAL A 57 0.92 -7.45 -5.62
C VAL A 57 2.17 -6.75 -5.08
N VAL A 58 2.02 -5.54 -4.58
CA VAL A 58 3.06 -4.82 -3.86
C VAL A 58 2.55 -4.47 -2.48
N SER A 59 3.24 -4.92 -1.43
CA SER A 59 2.81 -4.66 -0.06
C SER A 59 3.91 -4.01 0.78
N PHE A 60 3.52 -3.04 1.61
CA PHE A 60 4.44 -2.33 2.49
C PHE A 60 3.73 -1.57 3.62
N TRP A 61 4.43 -1.37 4.75
CA TRP A 61 3.88 -0.71 5.94
C TRP A 61 4.59 0.59 6.30
N GLY A 62 5.19 1.29 5.29
CA GLY A 62 6.05 2.45 5.45
C GLY A 62 7.52 2.08 5.70
N SER A 63 8.41 3.07 5.70
CA SER A 63 9.87 2.88 5.74
C SER A 63 10.40 2.16 6.99
N MET A 64 9.71 2.32 8.12
CA MET A 64 10.06 1.64 9.39
C MET A 64 9.40 0.28 9.52
N GLY A 65 8.43 -0.04 8.67
CA GLY A 65 7.54 -1.17 8.81
C GLY A 65 6.52 -0.99 9.94
N ALA A 66 5.67 -1.99 10.15
CA ALA A 66 4.73 -2.07 11.27
C ALA A 66 4.77 -3.48 11.83
N LYS A 67 5.29 -3.65 13.06
CA LYS A 67 5.54 -4.98 13.65
C LYS A 67 4.30 -5.88 13.56
N TYR A 68 3.17 -5.41 14.08
CA TYR A 68 1.92 -6.16 14.11
C TYR A 68 1.47 -6.62 12.70
N MET A 69 1.52 -5.72 11.72
CA MET A 69 1.15 -6.07 10.35
C MET A 69 2.17 -7.01 9.68
N ASN A 70 3.45 -6.87 10.00
CA ASN A 70 4.47 -7.79 9.53
C ASN A 70 4.30 -9.21 10.10
N GLU A 71 3.84 -9.33 11.36
CA GLU A 71 3.50 -10.63 11.96
C GLU A 71 2.35 -11.31 11.19
N HIS A 72 1.32 -10.57 10.80
CA HIS A 72 0.24 -11.08 9.96
C HIS A 72 0.68 -11.38 8.53
N MET A 73 1.51 -10.51 7.95
CA MET A 73 2.04 -10.72 6.60
C MET A 73 2.94 -11.97 6.52
N ALA A 74 3.69 -12.29 7.57
CA ALA A 74 4.45 -13.54 7.60
C ALA A 74 3.55 -14.79 7.44
N GLY A 75 2.39 -14.79 8.10
CA GLY A 75 1.41 -15.86 7.95
C GLY A 75 0.67 -15.84 6.62
N GLU A 76 0.38 -14.66 6.11
CA GLU A 76 -0.23 -14.48 4.79
C GLU A 76 0.67 -15.02 3.66
N LEU A 77 1.97 -14.65 3.65
CA LEU A 77 2.95 -15.17 2.70
C LEU A 77 3.13 -16.69 2.82
N ALA A 78 2.98 -17.25 4.03
CA ALA A 78 2.99 -18.71 4.20
C ALA A 78 1.74 -19.37 3.57
N LEU A 79 0.58 -18.71 3.60
CA LEU A 79 -0.63 -19.16 2.91
C LEU A 79 -0.47 -19.07 1.39
N GLU A 80 0.15 -18.02 0.87
CA GLU A 80 0.47 -17.90 -0.57
C GLU A 80 1.36 -19.05 -1.05
N CYS A 81 2.45 -19.33 -0.34
CA CYS A 81 3.32 -20.47 -0.65
C CYS A 81 2.56 -21.80 -0.60
N LYS A 82 1.79 -22.03 0.46
CA LYS A 82 1.00 -23.26 0.65
C LYS A 82 -0.01 -23.50 -0.46
N ASN A 83 -0.65 -22.43 -0.95
CA ASN A 83 -1.69 -22.49 -1.97
C ASN A 83 -1.13 -22.40 -3.40
N GLY A 84 0.17 -22.14 -3.57
CA GLY A 84 0.83 -22.07 -4.86
C GLY A 84 0.28 -20.93 -5.73
N VAL A 85 0.22 -19.71 -5.22
CA VAL A 85 -0.30 -18.56 -5.96
C VAL A 85 0.54 -18.27 -7.22
N SER A 86 -0.12 -17.86 -8.30
CA SER A 86 0.53 -17.60 -9.59
C SER A 86 0.96 -16.13 -9.77
N TYR A 87 0.40 -15.21 -8.99
CA TYR A 87 0.79 -13.80 -9.08
C TYR A 87 2.16 -13.54 -8.45
N HIS A 88 2.79 -12.46 -8.87
CA HIS A 88 4.02 -11.97 -8.25
C HIS A 88 3.66 -11.15 -7.01
N HIS A 89 4.32 -11.41 -5.88
CA HIS A 89 4.15 -10.60 -4.67
C HIS A 89 5.50 -10.06 -4.20
N VAL A 90 5.60 -8.74 -4.05
CA VAL A 90 6.78 -8.09 -3.48
C VAL A 90 6.39 -7.42 -2.17
N HIS A 91 6.95 -7.89 -1.06
CA HIS A 91 6.72 -7.35 0.27
C HIS A 91 7.93 -6.62 0.83
N ALA A 92 7.74 -5.33 1.20
CA ALA A 92 8.76 -4.56 1.94
C ALA A 92 8.50 -4.62 3.44
N THR A 93 9.42 -5.27 4.16
CA THR A 93 9.29 -5.47 5.61
C THR A 93 9.56 -4.22 6.44
N GLY A 94 10.35 -3.27 5.90
CA GLY A 94 11.00 -2.22 6.66
C GLY A 94 12.20 -2.75 7.47
N ALA A 95 13.10 -1.85 7.87
CA ALA A 95 14.36 -2.19 8.51
C ALA A 95 14.21 -3.06 9.77
N ALA A 96 13.17 -2.82 10.57
CA ALA A 96 12.96 -3.52 11.85
C ALA A 96 12.56 -5.00 11.67
N ALA A 97 12.05 -5.40 10.52
CA ALA A 97 11.50 -6.75 10.31
C ALA A 97 12.26 -7.60 9.27
N ARG A 98 13.29 -7.05 8.63
CA ARG A 98 14.03 -7.70 7.55
C ARG A 98 14.58 -9.10 7.89
N GLU A 99 14.97 -9.30 9.14
CA GLU A 99 15.60 -10.56 9.57
C GLU A 99 14.56 -11.55 10.12
N TRP A 100 13.60 -11.05 10.90
CA TRP A 100 12.69 -11.93 11.61
C TRP A 100 11.45 -12.31 10.81
N LEU A 101 10.95 -11.46 9.89
CA LEU A 101 9.75 -11.77 9.11
C LEU A 101 9.95 -12.99 8.20
N PRO A 102 11.02 -13.08 7.36
CA PRO A 102 11.23 -14.25 6.53
C PRO A 102 11.39 -15.54 7.35
N ARG A 103 12.02 -15.44 8.54
CA ARG A 103 12.15 -16.58 9.46
C ARG A 103 10.81 -17.02 10.00
N MET A 104 9.99 -16.07 10.49
CA MET A 104 8.65 -16.35 10.98
C MET A 104 7.75 -16.95 9.90
N ALA A 105 7.82 -16.45 8.66
CA ALA A 105 7.07 -17.01 7.54
C ALA A 105 7.48 -18.47 7.26
N LYS A 106 8.79 -18.77 7.27
CA LYS A 106 9.30 -20.15 7.13
C LYS A 106 8.84 -21.06 8.25
N GLU A 107 8.83 -20.60 9.50
CA GLU A 107 8.28 -21.35 10.65
C GLU A 107 6.77 -21.65 10.48
N GLN A 108 6.05 -20.83 9.74
CA GLN A 108 4.63 -21.02 9.40
C GLN A 108 4.41 -21.78 8.09
N GLY A 109 5.49 -22.23 7.43
CA GLY A 109 5.44 -23.11 6.27
C GLY A 109 5.72 -22.42 4.92
N ALA A 110 6.18 -21.17 4.91
CA ALA A 110 6.63 -20.53 3.67
C ALA A 110 7.91 -21.17 3.15
N ASP A 111 7.96 -21.40 1.84
CA ASP A 111 9.15 -21.84 1.09
C ASP A 111 9.38 -20.88 -0.08
N PHE A 112 10.11 -19.80 0.19
CA PHE A 112 10.40 -18.79 -0.83
C PHE A 112 11.35 -19.30 -1.93
N ASP A 113 12.15 -20.33 -1.65
CA ASP A 113 13.03 -20.94 -2.65
C ASP A 113 12.23 -21.73 -3.70
N ALA A 114 11.11 -22.34 -3.28
CA ALA A 114 10.17 -23.00 -4.18
C ALA A 114 9.19 -22.03 -4.85
N HIS A 115 9.06 -20.79 -4.35
CA HIS A 115 8.12 -19.77 -4.83
C HIS A 115 8.85 -18.48 -5.19
N PRO A 116 9.64 -18.44 -6.28
CA PRO A 116 10.44 -17.27 -6.67
C PRO A 116 9.60 -16.07 -7.11
N ASN A 117 8.30 -16.26 -7.31
CA ASN A 117 7.31 -15.20 -7.54
C ASN A 117 6.97 -14.40 -6.27
N ILE A 118 7.41 -14.84 -5.08
CA ILE A 118 7.21 -14.15 -3.79
C ILE A 118 8.55 -13.59 -3.33
N GLU A 119 8.69 -12.27 -3.40
CA GLU A 119 9.89 -11.52 -3.02
C GLU A 119 9.69 -10.82 -1.68
N VAL A 120 10.56 -11.07 -0.70
CA VAL A 120 10.56 -10.38 0.59
C VAL A 120 11.85 -9.57 0.71
N THR A 121 11.71 -8.24 0.82
CA THR A 121 12.85 -7.31 0.87
C THR A 121 12.73 -6.35 2.05
N GLU A 122 13.85 -5.77 2.48
CA GLU A 122 13.83 -4.73 3.50
C GLU A 122 13.14 -3.47 2.99
N TYR A 123 13.47 -3.05 1.78
CA TYR A 123 13.01 -1.81 1.18
C TYR A 123 12.91 -1.93 -0.35
N ILE A 124 11.87 -1.38 -0.94
CA ILE A 124 11.67 -1.33 -2.40
C ILE A 124 12.25 0.00 -2.90
N TYR A 125 13.43 -0.05 -3.52
CA TYR A 125 14.12 1.15 -4.03
C TYR A 125 13.50 1.69 -5.31
N ASP A 126 12.93 0.83 -6.14
CA ASP A 126 12.24 1.12 -7.39
C ASP A 126 10.71 1.20 -7.20
N MET A 127 10.28 1.76 -6.07
CA MET A 127 8.88 1.78 -5.64
C MET A 127 7.93 2.36 -6.70
N ALA A 128 8.35 3.41 -7.44
CA ALA A 128 7.52 4.02 -8.47
C ALA A 128 7.18 3.03 -9.59
N ASP A 129 8.17 2.27 -10.08
CA ASP A 129 7.97 1.26 -11.12
C ASP A 129 7.16 0.07 -10.56
N ARG A 130 7.46 -0.41 -9.35
CA ARG A 130 6.71 -1.50 -8.71
C ARG A 130 5.24 -1.13 -8.51
N MET A 131 4.96 0.07 -7.99
CA MET A 131 3.56 0.54 -7.83
C MET A 131 2.86 0.73 -9.17
N ALA A 132 3.55 1.23 -10.20
CA ALA A 132 2.97 1.38 -11.54
C ALA A 132 2.66 0.01 -12.19
N ALA A 133 3.54 -0.99 -12.02
CA ALA A 133 3.35 -2.34 -12.54
C ALA A 133 2.25 -3.12 -11.80
N ALA A 134 1.99 -2.80 -10.54
CA ALA A 134 1.09 -3.56 -9.65
C ALA A 134 -0.36 -3.60 -10.15
N ASP A 135 -1.02 -4.70 -9.88
CA ASP A 135 -2.47 -4.89 -10.01
C ASP A 135 -3.19 -4.65 -8.69
N LEU A 136 -2.47 -4.83 -7.57
CA LEU A 136 -2.96 -4.52 -6.23
C LEU A 136 -1.83 -3.98 -5.36
N ILE A 137 -2.11 -2.92 -4.61
CA ILE A 137 -1.18 -2.37 -3.61
C ILE A 137 -1.79 -2.55 -2.22
N VAL A 138 -1.04 -3.15 -1.29
CA VAL A 138 -1.45 -3.37 0.10
C VAL A 138 -0.59 -2.51 1.01
N CYS A 139 -1.17 -1.49 1.65
CA CYS A 139 -0.36 -0.54 2.40
C CYS A 139 -1.13 0.23 3.49
N ARG A 140 -0.41 1.10 4.22
CA ARG A 140 -1.00 2.08 5.14
C ARG A 140 -1.63 3.26 4.39
N ALA A 141 -2.57 3.96 5.05
CA ALA A 141 -3.30 5.09 4.48
C ALA A 141 -2.69 6.46 4.83
N GLY A 142 -1.37 6.60 4.69
CA GLY A 142 -0.69 7.89 4.81
C GLY A 142 -1.04 8.81 3.64
N ALA A 143 -1.18 10.12 3.90
CA ALA A 143 -1.62 11.09 2.88
C ALA A 143 -0.73 11.10 1.62
N ALA A 144 0.59 11.00 1.76
CA ALA A 144 1.50 10.93 0.62
C ALA A 144 1.26 9.66 -0.22
N THR A 145 1.12 8.50 0.43
CA THR A 145 0.84 7.22 -0.26
C THR A 145 -0.49 7.27 -0.99
N LEU A 146 -1.54 7.85 -0.38
CA LEU A 146 -2.84 8.00 -1.05
C LEU A 146 -2.74 8.90 -2.29
N GLY A 147 -1.97 9.99 -2.22
CA GLY A 147 -1.70 10.84 -3.39
C GLY A 147 -1.03 10.07 -4.52
N GLU A 148 -0.05 9.22 -4.20
CA GLU A 148 0.65 8.37 -5.16
C GLU A 148 -0.28 7.31 -5.77
N LEU A 149 -1.13 6.65 -4.96
CA LEU A 149 -2.12 5.68 -5.42
C LEU A 149 -3.13 6.31 -6.38
N CYS A 150 -3.69 7.47 -6.03
CA CYS A 150 -4.62 8.21 -6.88
C CYS A 150 -3.97 8.60 -8.21
N MET A 151 -2.71 9.06 -8.19
CA MET A 151 -1.98 9.44 -9.39
C MET A 151 -1.74 8.25 -10.33
N LEU A 152 -1.41 7.10 -9.79
CA LEU A 152 -1.16 5.87 -10.56
C LEU A 152 -2.45 5.16 -10.99
N GLY A 153 -3.59 5.48 -10.37
CA GLY A 153 -4.87 4.81 -10.62
C GLY A 153 -4.78 3.30 -10.35
N ARG A 154 -4.13 2.91 -9.25
CA ARG A 154 -3.97 1.49 -8.90
C ARG A 154 -4.93 1.07 -7.80
N PRO A 155 -5.59 -0.10 -7.92
CA PRO A 155 -6.39 -0.66 -6.84
C PRO A 155 -5.57 -0.84 -5.56
N ALA A 156 -6.18 -0.59 -4.41
CA ALA A 156 -5.47 -0.71 -3.14
C ALA A 156 -6.31 -1.37 -2.04
N LEU A 157 -5.66 -2.22 -1.24
CA LEU A 157 -6.13 -2.66 0.07
C LEU A 157 -5.43 -1.80 1.13
N LEU A 158 -6.16 -0.91 1.75
CA LEU A 158 -5.64 0.01 2.75
C LEU A 158 -5.87 -0.55 4.15
N VAL A 159 -4.79 -0.65 4.93
CA VAL A 159 -4.85 -1.01 6.34
C VAL A 159 -4.41 0.19 7.18
N PRO A 160 -5.34 1.08 7.58
CA PRO A 160 -5.03 2.29 8.33
C PRO A 160 -4.35 1.97 9.66
N SER A 161 -3.33 2.75 10.04
CA SER A 161 -2.74 2.64 11.36
C SER A 161 -3.66 3.26 12.41
N PRO A 162 -3.99 2.53 13.51
CA PRO A 162 -4.77 3.08 14.61
C PRO A 162 -3.94 3.98 15.55
N TYR A 163 -2.60 3.98 15.39
CA TYR A 163 -1.67 4.67 16.29
C TYR A 163 -1.27 6.08 15.80
N VAL A 164 -2.18 6.72 15.06
CA VAL A 164 -1.94 8.07 14.51
C VAL A 164 -2.89 9.08 15.14
N ALA A 165 -2.46 10.35 15.22
CA ALA A 165 -3.27 11.41 15.81
C ALA A 165 -4.65 11.49 15.14
N GLU A 166 -5.71 11.62 15.94
CA GLU A 166 -7.10 11.79 15.50
C GLU A 166 -7.61 10.72 14.51
N ASN A 167 -6.96 9.55 14.47
CA ASN A 167 -7.30 8.47 13.55
C ASN A 167 -7.35 8.93 12.06
N HIS A 168 -6.47 9.87 11.69
CA HIS A 168 -6.51 10.50 10.36
C HIS A 168 -6.32 9.49 9.22
N GLN A 169 -5.56 8.39 9.41
CA GLN A 169 -5.40 7.40 8.35
C GLN A 169 -6.70 6.68 8.01
N GLU A 170 -7.53 6.33 8.99
CA GLU A 170 -8.82 5.70 8.72
C GLU A 170 -9.76 6.68 8.00
N LYS A 171 -9.82 7.94 8.45
CA LYS A 171 -10.62 8.97 7.80
C LYS A 171 -10.24 9.14 6.32
N ASN A 172 -8.94 9.23 6.04
CA ASN A 172 -8.41 9.33 4.69
C ASN A 172 -8.76 8.09 3.84
N ALA A 173 -8.55 6.89 4.38
CA ALA A 173 -8.86 5.64 3.69
C ALA A 173 -10.36 5.52 3.36
N ARG A 174 -11.23 5.85 4.32
CA ARG A 174 -12.70 5.82 4.11
C ARG A 174 -13.17 6.84 3.09
N ALA A 175 -12.53 8.00 3.00
CA ALA A 175 -12.83 8.96 1.95
C ALA A 175 -12.55 8.40 0.56
N LEU A 176 -11.39 7.74 0.37
CA LEU A 176 -11.03 7.11 -0.90
C LEU A 176 -11.90 5.87 -1.21
N GLU A 177 -12.26 5.08 -0.19
CA GLU A 177 -13.14 3.92 -0.34
C GLU A 177 -14.54 4.33 -0.83
N LYS A 178 -15.07 5.44 -0.33
CA LYS A 178 -16.37 5.98 -0.76
C LYS A 178 -16.40 6.32 -2.25
N GLU A 179 -15.29 6.76 -2.79
CA GLU A 179 -15.12 7.04 -4.23
C GLU A 179 -14.78 5.79 -5.05
N GLY A 180 -14.73 4.61 -4.43
CA GLY A 180 -14.41 3.33 -5.10
C GLY A 180 -12.94 3.10 -5.40
N GLY A 181 -12.05 3.98 -4.90
CA GLY A 181 -10.61 3.91 -5.20
C GLY A 181 -9.82 2.89 -4.40
N CYS A 182 -10.41 2.28 -3.37
CA CYS A 182 -9.75 1.28 -2.53
C CYS A 182 -10.73 0.41 -1.75
N ARG A 183 -10.20 -0.65 -1.13
CA ARG A 183 -10.84 -1.42 -0.07
C ARG A 183 -10.16 -1.09 1.26
N VAL A 184 -10.90 -0.95 2.35
CA VAL A 184 -10.36 -0.69 3.69
C VAL A 184 -10.55 -1.90 4.58
N LEU A 185 -9.44 -2.40 5.14
CA LEU A 185 -9.40 -3.42 6.20
C LEU A 185 -8.85 -2.76 7.46
N LEU A 186 -9.61 -2.74 8.55
CA LEU A 186 -9.09 -2.20 9.81
C LEU A 186 -8.06 -3.14 10.42
N GLU A 187 -6.99 -2.60 11.00
CA GLU A 187 -5.91 -3.39 11.59
C GLU A 187 -6.41 -4.41 12.63
N LYS A 188 -7.42 -4.05 13.43
CA LYS A 188 -8.02 -4.95 14.44
C LYS A 188 -8.73 -6.16 13.84
N ASP A 189 -9.16 -6.08 12.59
CA ASP A 189 -9.87 -7.12 11.86
C ASP A 189 -8.92 -7.92 10.95
N ALA A 190 -7.65 -7.47 10.84
CA ALA A 190 -6.62 -8.12 10.06
C ALA A 190 -6.08 -9.36 10.76
N ASN A 191 -5.90 -10.42 10.00
CA ASN A 191 -5.13 -11.61 10.34
C ASN A 191 -4.62 -12.25 9.03
N PRO A 192 -3.72 -13.25 9.09
CA PRO A 192 -3.17 -13.85 7.88
C PRO A 192 -4.21 -14.32 6.86
N GLN A 193 -5.25 -15.02 7.32
CA GLN A 193 -6.29 -15.55 6.43
C GLN A 193 -7.13 -14.43 5.80
N VAL A 194 -7.52 -13.42 6.58
CA VAL A 194 -8.29 -12.28 6.08
C VAL A 194 -7.48 -11.48 5.05
N LEU A 195 -6.18 -11.26 5.28
CA LEU A 195 -5.32 -10.58 4.31
C LEU A 195 -5.23 -11.38 3.00
N TYR A 196 -4.99 -12.69 3.10
CA TYR A 196 -4.96 -13.59 1.95
C TYR A 196 -6.28 -13.53 1.16
N ASP A 197 -7.41 -13.69 1.85
CA ASP A 197 -8.74 -13.70 1.20
C ASP A 197 -9.07 -12.37 0.53
N GLU A 198 -8.76 -11.23 1.16
CA GLU A 198 -8.98 -9.91 0.57
C GLU A 198 -8.07 -9.67 -0.65
N ILE A 199 -6.82 -10.13 -0.63
CA ILE A 199 -5.92 -10.06 -1.79
C ILE A 199 -6.49 -10.89 -2.94
N GLN A 200 -6.88 -12.16 -2.69
CA GLN A 200 -7.48 -13.02 -3.70
C GLN A 200 -8.75 -12.42 -4.30
N ASN A 201 -9.63 -11.91 -3.46
CA ASN A 201 -10.89 -11.29 -3.88
C ASN A 201 -10.66 -10.07 -4.77
N LEU A 202 -9.70 -9.21 -4.40
CA LEU A 202 -9.38 -8.00 -5.18
C LEU A 202 -8.70 -8.32 -6.50
N LEU A 203 -7.83 -9.33 -6.55
CA LEU A 203 -7.18 -9.77 -7.79
C LEU A 203 -8.14 -10.49 -8.74
N SER A 204 -9.19 -11.12 -8.23
CA SER A 204 -10.20 -11.79 -9.07
C SER A 204 -11.18 -10.83 -9.75
N ASP A 205 -11.34 -9.62 -9.21
CA ASP A 205 -12.24 -8.57 -9.72
C ASP A 205 -11.47 -7.66 -10.70
N ARG A 206 -11.37 -8.12 -11.97
CA ARG A 206 -10.64 -7.39 -13.03
C ARG A 206 -11.37 -6.13 -13.54
N ASP A 207 -12.62 -5.91 -13.16
CA ASP A 207 -13.46 -4.80 -13.65
C ASP A 207 -13.44 -3.57 -12.72
N ARG A 208 -12.58 -3.57 -11.70
CA ARG A 208 -12.40 -2.45 -10.76
C ARG A 208 -11.33 -1.48 -11.16
#